data_2a81fbdfc9fe6a73a359384728b2f96f
#
_entry.id   2a81fbdfc9fe6a73a359384728b2f96f
#
_cell.length_a   1.000
_cell.length_b   1.000
_cell.length_c   1.000
_cell.angle_alpha   90.00
_cell.angle_beta   90.00
_cell.angle_gamma   90.00
#
_symmetry.space_group_name_H-M   'P 1'
#
loop_
_entity.id
_entity.type
_entity.pdbx_description
1 polymer ?
#
loop_
_entity_poly.entity_id
_entity_poly.type
_entity_poly.pdbx_seq_one_letter_code
_entity_poly.pdbx_strand_id
1 'polypeptide(L)'
;ILDGAMGTMIQKYGLTEGDYRCGPFSECEKELKGNNECLNLTRPEIIRQIHKEYIAAGADIIETNTFSANVISQSEYDCEKFAVQMALAGARIAREAADEAAEMAAAVGLERKVWVAGSMGPTSKSLSLSPDVSDPAFRPYSFDEMYEAYRQQAEALIQGGVDLLLIETCFDALNAKAALKAISDIQTGDDKIPVIISVSVGDRSGRTLTGQTLEAFYTAVSHYPLLAFGLNCSLGASEFMPLIEDIGKWCRCGISCYPNAGLPNEMGGYDQSPDDMAQQVRTMAEKGLVNIVGGCCGTTPEHIRAIAKAVKGIRPSTRTALTVDKTPLKVSGLETVTVDVKHNNFTNVGERTNVAGSRKFARLIAEGKYDEALQIAAKQIEDGAGIIDINMDD
;
A
#
# COMPACT_ATOMS: atom_id res chain seq x y z
N ILE A 1 13.18 -9.00 7.59
CA ILE A 1 11.97 -9.04 8.43
C ILE A 1 11.46 -7.62 8.57
N LEU A 2 10.20 -7.39 8.19
CA LEU A 2 9.46 -6.16 8.46
C LEU A 2 8.94 -6.21 9.90
N ASP A 3 8.70 -5.05 10.51
CA ASP A 3 8.15 -4.97 11.87
C ASP A 3 6.66 -5.34 11.96
N GLY A 4 5.99 -4.93 13.00
CA GLY A 4 4.59 -5.22 13.27
C GLY A 4 3.77 -3.95 13.53
N ALA A 5 2.52 -4.15 13.95
CA ALA A 5 1.52 -3.09 14.05
C ALA A 5 1.89 -1.97 15.04
N MET A 6 2.15 -0.78 14.54
CA MET A 6 2.33 0.42 15.35
C MET A 6 1.08 0.72 16.19
N GLY A 7 -0.10 0.70 15.57
CA GLY A 7 -1.36 0.98 16.26
C GLY A 7 -1.65 0.02 17.42
N THR A 8 -1.39 -1.29 17.24
CA THR A 8 -1.55 -2.29 18.31
C THR A 8 -0.65 -1.99 19.51
N MET A 9 0.57 -1.53 19.25
CA MET A 9 1.50 -1.18 20.32
C MET A 9 1.09 0.12 21.03
N ILE A 10 0.66 1.15 20.29
CA ILE A 10 0.16 2.41 20.86
C ILE A 10 -1.02 2.15 21.81
N GLN A 11 -1.94 1.25 21.45
CA GLN A 11 -3.09 0.90 22.31
C GLN A 11 -2.68 0.40 23.69
N LYS A 12 -1.54 -0.29 23.82
CA LYS A 12 -1.03 -0.79 25.12
C LYS A 12 -0.66 0.31 26.11
N TYR A 13 -0.37 1.52 25.62
CA TYR A 13 -0.04 2.66 26.48
C TYR A 13 -1.26 3.31 27.13
N GLY A 14 -2.49 2.95 26.72
CA GLY A 14 -3.72 3.46 27.31
C GLY A 14 -3.86 4.99 27.23
N LEU A 15 -3.37 5.58 26.12
CA LEU A 15 -3.35 7.02 25.92
C LEU A 15 -4.74 7.63 25.92
N THR A 16 -4.82 8.84 26.46
CA THR A 16 -6.04 9.65 26.56
C THR A 16 -6.06 10.75 25.51
N GLU A 17 -7.20 11.39 25.28
CA GLU A 17 -7.31 12.54 24.37
C GLU A 17 -6.26 13.61 24.68
N GLY A 18 -5.94 13.84 25.96
CA GLY A 18 -4.92 14.81 26.38
C GLY A 18 -3.51 14.50 25.89
N ASP A 19 -3.21 13.23 25.56
CA ASP A 19 -1.92 12.83 24.99
C ASP A 19 -1.81 13.17 23.51
N TYR A 20 -2.94 13.17 22.78
CA TYR A 20 -3.03 13.57 21.39
C TYR A 20 -3.20 15.08 21.24
N ARG A 21 -4.12 15.70 22.06
CA ARG A 21 -4.48 17.11 22.02
C ARG A 21 -3.57 17.94 22.95
N CYS A 22 -2.28 18.00 22.66
CA CYS A 22 -1.35 18.88 23.35
C CYS A 22 -0.33 19.48 22.38
N GLY A 23 0.52 20.37 22.85
CA GLY A 23 1.51 21.05 22.02
C GLY A 23 0.85 21.77 20.84
N PRO A 24 1.21 21.44 19.58
CA PRO A 24 0.68 22.12 18.41
C PRO A 24 -0.82 21.89 18.18
N PHE A 25 -1.40 20.87 18.83
CA PHE A 25 -2.81 20.49 18.66
C PHE A 25 -3.72 20.98 19.81
N SER A 26 -3.22 21.79 20.73
CA SER A 26 -4.00 22.27 21.89
C SER A 26 -5.29 23.01 21.55
N GLU A 27 -5.34 23.62 20.37
CA GLU A 27 -6.49 24.39 19.88
C GLU A 27 -7.36 23.61 18.87
N CYS A 28 -7.07 22.33 18.61
CA CYS A 28 -7.91 21.52 17.74
C CYS A 28 -9.25 21.23 18.41
N GLU A 29 -10.35 21.45 17.70
CA GLU A 29 -11.71 21.26 18.25
C GLU A 29 -12.17 19.81 18.16
N LYS A 30 -11.78 19.10 17.09
CA LYS A 30 -12.12 17.69 16.90
C LYS A 30 -11.40 16.78 17.88
N GLU A 31 -12.01 15.64 18.20
CA GLU A 31 -11.34 14.56 18.94
C GLU A 31 -10.17 14.00 18.13
N LEU A 32 -9.00 13.94 18.72
CA LEU A 32 -7.76 13.49 18.08
C LEU A 32 -7.34 12.08 18.52
N LYS A 33 -7.98 11.51 19.54
CA LYS A 33 -7.70 10.14 19.96
C LYS A 33 -7.93 9.16 18.80
N GLY A 34 -6.87 8.44 18.42
CA GLY A 34 -6.88 7.56 17.23
C GLY A 34 -6.13 8.13 16.03
N ASN A 35 -5.85 9.44 15.98
CA ASN A 35 -4.92 10.03 15.04
C ASN A 35 -3.48 9.80 15.53
N ASN A 36 -2.97 8.60 15.29
CA ASN A 36 -1.69 8.15 15.83
C ASN A 36 -0.50 8.98 15.30
N GLU A 37 -0.63 9.63 14.17
CA GLU A 37 0.40 10.48 13.58
C GLU A 37 0.66 11.74 14.43
N CYS A 38 -0.34 12.22 15.17
CA CYS A 38 -0.15 13.31 16.14
C CYS A 38 0.93 12.98 17.17
N LEU A 39 1.06 11.70 17.56
CA LEU A 39 2.01 11.25 18.57
C LEU A 39 3.48 11.46 18.15
N ASN A 40 3.75 11.58 16.86
CA ASN A 40 5.09 11.95 16.38
C ASN A 40 5.54 13.33 16.92
N LEU A 41 4.56 14.21 17.23
CA LEU A 41 4.81 15.57 17.73
C LEU A 41 4.50 15.71 19.22
N THR A 42 3.62 14.89 19.76
CA THR A 42 3.14 15.03 21.15
C THR A 42 3.75 14.01 22.12
N ARG A 43 4.09 12.80 21.62
CA ARG A 43 4.67 11.69 22.40
C ARG A 43 5.75 10.93 21.61
N PRO A 44 6.75 11.63 21.04
CA PRO A 44 7.79 11.00 20.19
C PRO A 44 8.55 9.88 20.91
N GLU A 45 8.68 9.98 22.24
CA GLU A 45 9.33 8.97 23.07
C GLU A 45 8.62 7.60 23.02
N ILE A 46 7.28 7.61 22.93
CA ILE A 46 6.48 6.37 22.82
C ILE A 46 6.72 5.72 21.45
N ILE A 47 6.65 6.50 20.38
CA ILE A 47 6.87 6.00 19.02
C ILE A 47 8.29 5.44 18.88
N ARG A 48 9.30 6.15 19.38
CA ARG A 48 10.68 5.68 19.40
C ARG A 48 10.82 4.36 20.18
N GLN A 49 10.17 4.24 21.34
CA GLN A 49 10.24 3.04 22.14
C GLN A 49 9.63 1.83 21.39
N ILE A 50 8.53 2.00 20.71
CA ILE A 50 7.89 0.95 19.91
C ILE A 50 8.84 0.47 18.79
N HIS A 51 9.48 1.39 18.07
CA HIS A 51 10.49 1.02 17.06
C HIS A 51 11.62 0.19 17.66
N LYS A 52 12.17 0.61 18.82
CA LYS A 52 13.21 -0.15 19.52
C LYS A 52 12.76 -1.56 19.91
N GLU A 53 11.53 -1.73 20.35
CA GLU A 53 10.98 -3.03 20.72
C GLU A 53 10.89 -3.97 19.49
N TYR A 54 10.48 -3.47 18.32
CA TYR A 54 10.46 -4.24 17.10
C TYR A 54 11.87 -4.56 16.58
N ILE A 55 12.80 -3.62 16.64
CA ILE A 55 14.21 -3.86 16.30
C ILE A 55 14.82 -4.93 17.21
N ALA A 56 14.57 -4.87 18.52
CA ALA A 56 15.02 -5.87 19.48
C ALA A 56 14.34 -7.24 19.29
N ALA A 57 13.16 -7.26 18.70
CA ALA A 57 12.47 -8.50 18.32
C ALA A 57 13.05 -9.14 17.05
N GLY A 58 13.87 -8.43 16.28
CA GLY A 58 14.53 -8.95 15.09
C GLY A 58 14.03 -8.37 13.77
N ALA A 59 13.29 -7.25 13.80
CA ALA A 59 12.95 -6.51 12.58
C ALA A 59 14.22 -5.96 11.92
N ASP A 60 14.35 -6.14 10.62
CA ASP A 60 15.39 -5.57 9.76
C ASP A 60 14.90 -4.32 9.04
N ILE A 61 13.57 -4.18 8.90
CA ILE A 61 12.88 -3.04 8.31
C ILE A 61 11.84 -2.59 9.34
N ILE A 62 11.82 -1.29 9.66
CA ILE A 62 10.79 -0.68 10.50
C ILE A 62 9.98 0.34 9.70
N GLU A 63 8.66 0.35 9.90
CA GLU A 63 7.74 1.28 9.26
C GLU A 63 7.59 2.55 10.09
N THR A 64 7.65 3.71 9.44
CA THR A 64 7.40 4.99 10.12
C THR A 64 5.95 5.10 10.59
N ASN A 65 5.70 5.82 11.68
CA ASN A 65 4.34 6.12 12.16
C ASN A 65 3.73 7.26 11.32
N THR A 66 3.51 7.01 10.03
CA THR A 66 3.10 8.04 9.05
C THR A 66 2.02 7.58 8.08
N PHE A 67 1.37 6.46 8.37
CA PHE A 67 0.36 5.82 7.53
C PHE A 67 -0.68 6.81 6.99
N SER A 68 -1.25 7.65 7.84
CA SER A 68 -2.24 8.68 7.51
C SER A 68 -1.67 10.11 7.53
N ALA A 69 -0.34 10.29 7.49
CA ALA A 69 0.30 11.61 7.54
C ALA A 69 0.24 12.35 6.20
N ASN A 70 -0.93 12.45 5.60
CA ASN A 70 -1.20 13.21 4.38
C ASN A 70 -2.38 14.17 4.57
N VAL A 71 -2.44 15.23 3.78
CA VAL A 71 -3.44 16.29 3.93
C VAL A 71 -4.88 15.80 3.80
N ILE A 72 -5.15 14.78 2.98
CA ILE A 72 -6.50 14.23 2.77
C ILE A 72 -6.96 13.47 4.01
N SER A 73 -6.14 12.56 4.57
CA SER A 73 -6.49 11.83 5.79
C SER A 73 -6.56 12.74 7.01
N GLN A 74 -5.65 13.70 7.11
CA GLN A 74 -5.59 14.63 8.23
C GLN A 74 -6.72 15.68 8.23
N SER A 75 -7.37 15.93 7.09
CA SER A 75 -8.55 16.81 7.02
C SER A 75 -9.75 16.26 7.79
N GLU A 76 -9.80 14.95 8.06
CA GLU A 76 -10.83 14.35 8.91
C GLU A 76 -10.74 14.80 10.37
N TYR A 77 -9.55 15.25 10.79
CA TYR A 77 -9.23 15.75 12.12
C TYR A 77 -9.00 17.26 12.18
N ASP A 78 -9.21 18.01 11.07
CA ASP A 78 -8.83 19.43 10.90
C ASP A 78 -7.34 19.67 11.20
N CYS A 79 -6.51 18.69 10.87
CA CYS A 79 -5.07 18.65 11.13
C CYS A 79 -4.21 18.66 9.85
N GLU A 80 -4.79 18.92 8.68
CA GLU A 80 -4.11 18.89 7.37
C GLU A 80 -2.88 19.79 7.32
N LYS A 81 -2.90 20.95 8.00
CA LYS A 81 -1.74 21.86 8.08
C LYS A 81 -0.52 21.26 8.80
N PHE A 82 -0.69 20.18 9.56
CA PHE A 82 0.36 19.49 10.28
C PHE A 82 0.84 18.22 9.57
N ALA A 83 0.20 17.78 8.49
CA ALA A 83 0.47 16.50 7.83
C ALA A 83 1.96 16.33 7.46
N VAL A 84 2.56 17.35 6.84
CA VAL A 84 3.99 17.35 6.48
C VAL A 84 4.89 17.25 7.71
N GLN A 85 4.55 17.96 8.79
CA GLN A 85 5.33 17.92 10.03
C GLN A 85 5.23 16.55 10.71
N MET A 86 4.06 15.93 10.72
CA MET A 86 3.85 14.57 11.23
C MET A 86 4.66 13.55 10.44
N ALA A 87 4.64 13.62 9.09
CA ALA A 87 5.40 12.74 8.21
C ALA A 87 6.90 12.87 8.45
N LEU A 88 7.41 14.11 8.48
CA LEU A 88 8.83 14.38 8.71
C LEU A 88 9.30 13.92 10.10
N ALA A 89 8.51 14.19 11.14
CA ALA A 89 8.83 13.78 12.50
C ALA A 89 8.82 12.25 12.66
N GLY A 90 7.81 11.57 12.11
CA GLY A 90 7.72 10.11 12.14
C GLY A 90 8.90 9.43 11.46
N ALA A 91 9.33 9.95 10.29
CA ALA A 91 10.52 9.45 9.60
C ALA A 91 11.80 9.64 10.42
N ARG A 92 12.00 10.81 11.04
CA ARG A 92 13.17 11.10 11.89
C ARG A 92 13.22 10.21 13.13
N ILE A 93 12.09 10.01 13.81
CA ILE A 93 12.01 9.13 14.98
C ILE A 93 12.43 7.70 14.62
N ALA A 94 11.93 7.18 13.50
CA ALA A 94 12.31 5.85 13.03
C ALA A 94 13.79 5.77 12.64
N ARG A 95 14.32 6.79 11.94
CA ARG A 95 15.74 6.87 11.58
C ARG A 95 16.64 6.88 12.81
N GLU A 96 16.33 7.71 13.80
CA GLU A 96 17.06 7.77 15.06
C GLU A 96 17.07 6.43 15.79
N ALA A 97 15.94 5.71 15.84
CA ALA A 97 15.86 4.39 16.44
C ALA A 97 16.71 3.34 15.70
N ALA A 98 16.75 3.41 14.38
CA ALA A 98 17.55 2.53 13.54
C ALA A 98 19.06 2.80 13.68
N ASP A 99 19.45 4.07 13.70
CA ASP A 99 20.86 4.48 13.87
C ASP A 99 21.38 4.10 15.26
N GLU A 100 20.60 4.33 16.32
CA GLU A 100 20.93 3.90 17.68
C GLU A 100 21.16 2.39 17.77
N ALA A 101 20.33 1.59 17.09
CA ALA A 101 20.50 0.14 17.07
C ALA A 101 21.80 -0.28 16.33
N ALA A 102 22.17 0.43 15.27
CA ALA A 102 23.42 0.19 14.56
C ALA A 102 24.64 0.56 15.44
N GLU A 103 24.59 1.68 16.14
CA GLU A 103 25.64 2.11 17.08
C GLU A 103 25.81 1.12 18.24
N MET A 104 24.72 0.66 18.82
CA MET A 104 24.74 -0.35 19.89
C MET A 104 25.37 -1.67 19.42
N ALA A 105 25.06 -2.13 18.21
CA ALA A 105 25.67 -3.31 17.64
C ALA A 105 27.17 -3.13 17.40
N ALA A 106 27.57 -1.99 16.84
CA ALA A 106 28.98 -1.67 16.59
C ALA A 106 29.79 -1.61 17.88
N ALA A 107 29.23 -1.12 18.99
CA ALA A 107 29.88 -1.07 20.30
C ALA A 107 30.27 -2.46 20.86
N VAL A 108 29.61 -3.52 20.39
CA VAL A 108 29.92 -4.91 20.75
C VAL A 108 30.57 -5.71 19.60
N GLY A 109 31.04 -5.03 18.56
CA GLY A 109 31.75 -5.62 17.44
C GLY A 109 30.85 -6.37 16.44
N LEU A 110 29.55 -6.06 16.42
CA LEU A 110 28.58 -6.62 15.48
C LEU A 110 28.21 -5.57 14.43
N GLU A 111 27.96 -6.01 13.20
CA GLU A 111 27.36 -5.19 12.16
C GLU A 111 25.86 -5.45 12.13
N ARG A 112 25.06 -4.39 12.27
CA ARG A 112 23.61 -4.46 12.10
C ARG A 112 23.14 -3.23 11.35
N LYS A 113 22.40 -3.45 10.26
CA LYS A 113 21.68 -2.40 9.55
C LYS A 113 20.18 -2.61 9.73
N VAL A 114 19.49 -1.55 10.10
CA VAL A 114 18.03 -1.50 10.13
C VAL A 114 17.59 -0.48 9.09
N TRP A 115 16.70 -0.90 8.22
CA TRP A 115 16.15 -0.07 7.16
C TRP A 115 14.89 0.61 7.65
N VAL A 116 14.67 1.86 7.21
CA VAL A 116 13.47 2.63 7.53
C VAL A 116 12.57 2.70 6.30
N ALA A 117 11.37 2.15 6.40
CA ALA A 117 10.33 2.21 5.41
C ALA A 117 9.39 3.39 5.69
N GLY A 118 9.33 4.34 4.78
CA GLY A 118 8.36 5.45 4.85
C GLY A 118 6.96 4.95 4.53
N SER A 119 6.14 4.73 5.54
CA SER A 119 4.76 4.25 5.41
C SER A 119 3.87 5.33 4.80
N MET A 120 3.21 4.98 3.70
CA MET A 120 2.23 5.78 2.96
C MET A 120 0.96 4.94 2.78
N GLY A 121 0.01 5.10 3.70
CA GLY A 121 -1.27 4.38 3.65
C GLY A 121 -2.20 4.88 2.55
N PRO A 122 -3.32 4.18 2.31
CA PRO A 122 -4.37 4.71 1.46
C PRO A 122 -4.96 5.95 2.15
N THR A 123 -5.45 6.88 1.36
CA THR A 123 -6.29 7.93 1.92
C THR A 123 -7.66 7.35 2.29
N SER A 124 -8.41 8.07 3.11
CA SER A 124 -9.82 7.71 3.39
C SER A 124 -10.74 7.87 2.16
N LYS A 125 -10.20 8.34 1.04
CA LYS A 125 -10.93 8.64 -0.20
C LYS A 125 -10.39 7.81 -1.36
N SER A 126 -11.32 7.34 -2.22
CA SER A 126 -11.02 6.58 -3.43
C SER A 126 -11.22 7.45 -4.67
N LEU A 127 -10.32 7.34 -5.62
CA LEU A 127 -10.47 7.94 -6.94
C LEU A 127 -11.33 7.07 -7.88
N SER A 128 -11.51 5.78 -7.56
CA SER A 128 -12.26 4.83 -8.39
C SER A 128 -13.71 4.64 -7.93
N LEU A 129 -14.03 4.94 -6.66
CA LEU A 129 -15.36 4.72 -6.09
C LEU A 129 -16.01 6.06 -5.71
N SER A 130 -17.31 6.18 -5.97
CA SER A 130 -18.13 7.25 -5.42
C SER A 130 -18.53 6.92 -3.98
N PRO A 131 -18.41 7.85 -3.02
CA PRO A 131 -19.00 7.70 -1.70
C PRO A 131 -20.52 7.95 -1.71
N ASP A 132 -21.08 8.50 -2.80
CA ASP A 132 -22.50 8.73 -2.99
C ASP A 132 -23.09 7.68 -3.93
N VAL A 133 -23.94 6.82 -3.38
CA VAL A 133 -24.61 5.74 -4.14
C VAL A 133 -25.54 6.32 -5.22
N SER A 134 -26.08 7.52 -5.01
CA SER A 134 -27.00 8.17 -5.95
C SER A 134 -26.28 8.90 -7.09
N ASP A 135 -24.99 9.20 -6.92
CA ASP A 135 -24.13 9.81 -7.95
C ASP A 135 -22.85 8.98 -8.15
N PRO A 136 -22.89 7.95 -9.01
CA PRO A 136 -21.73 7.09 -9.26
C PRO A 136 -20.54 7.81 -9.89
N ALA A 137 -20.75 8.98 -10.50
CA ALA A 137 -19.70 9.78 -11.13
C ALA A 137 -18.96 10.69 -10.13
N PHE A 138 -19.57 10.99 -8.98
CA PHE A 138 -18.99 11.88 -7.99
C PHE A 138 -17.65 11.35 -7.46
N ARG A 139 -16.66 12.25 -7.39
CA ARG A 139 -15.36 12.00 -6.73
C ARG A 139 -15.06 13.17 -5.82
N PRO A 140 -14.79 12.92 -4.52
CA PRO A 140 -14.50 13.99 -3.56
C PRO A 140 -13.17 14.69 -3.83
N TYR A 141 -12.27 14.02 -4.54
CA TYR A 141 -10.94 14.51 -4.92
C TYR A 141 -10.62 14.14 -6.36
N SER A 142 -9.89 15.03 -7.04
CA SER A 142 -9.28 14.76 -8.34
C SER A 142 -7.99 13.95 -8.21
N PHE A 143 -7.50 13.43 -9.34
CA PHE A 143 -6.20 12.77 -9.39
C PHE A 143 -5.07 13.72 -8.97
N ASP A 144 -5.12 14.99 -9.37
CA ASP A 144 -4.09 15.96 -9.07
C ASP A 144 -4.05 16.34 -7.57
N GLU A 145 -5.19 16.42 -6.90
CA GLU A 145 -5.24 16.62 -5.46
C GLU A 145 -4.69 15.42 -4.69
N MET A 146 -5.00 14.20 -5.14
CA MET A 146 -4.46 12.97 -4.56
C MET A 146 -2.94 12.88 -4.78
N TYR A 147 -2.48 13.18 -6.00
CA TYR A 147 -1.08 13.27 -6.35
C TYR A 147 -0.33 14.26 -5.44
N GLU A 148 -0.87 15.46 -5.25
CA GLU A 148 -0.24 16.50 -4.43
C GLU A 148 -0.15 16.07 -2.95
N ALA A 149 -1.20 15.42 -2.42
CA ALA A 149 -1.19 14.88 -1.07
C ALA A 149 -0.06 13.85 -0.86
N TYR A 150 0.08 12.91 -1.78
CA TYR A 150 1.16 11.91 -1.74
C TYR A 150 2.55 12.53 -2.01
N ARG A 151 2.63 13.56 -2.86
CA ARG A 151 3.90 14.24 -3.13
C ARG A 151 4.45 14.88 -1.87
N GLN A 152 3.64 15.64 -1.14
CA GLN A 152 4.05 16.29 0.11
C GLN A 152 4.48 15.26 1.16
N GLN A 153 3.74 14.15 1.30
CA GLN A 153 4.08 13.08 2.23
C GLN A 153 5.42 12.42 1.85
N ALA A 154 5.59 12.04 0.59
CA ALA A 154 6.81 11.38 0.13
C ALA A 154 8.05 12.27 0.27
N GLU A 155 7.95 13.56 -0.06
CA GLU A 155 9.03 14.54 0.14
C GLU A 155 9.44 14.64 1.61
N ALA A 156 8.46 14.72 2.52
CA ALA A 156 8.73 14.78 3.96
C ALA A 156 9.41 13.50 4.48
N LEU A 157 8.96 12.33 4.02
CA LEU A 157 9.55 11.05 4.38
C LEU A 157 11.01 10.95 3.91
N ILE A 158 11.28 11.29 2.65
CA ILE A 158 12.65 11.30 2.08
C ILE A 158 13.55 12.29 2.85
N GLN A 159 13.04 13.49 3.12
CA GLN A 159 13.76 14.48 3.92
C GLN A 159 14.04 14.00 5.36
N GLY A 160 13.16 13.16 5.88
CA GLY A 160 13.29 12.54 7.20
C GLY A 160 14.31 11.38 7.25
N GLY A 161 14.82 10.94 6.10
CA GLY A 161 15.90 9.95 6.02
C GLY A 161 15.42 8.51 5.92
N VAL A 162 14.26 8.25 5.29
CA VAL A 162 13.82 6.88 5.01
C VAL A 162 14.69 6.22 3.93
N ASP A 163 14.88 4.90 4.02
CA ASP A 163 15.66 4.12 3.06
C ASP A 163 14.82 3.62 1.89
N LEU A 164 13.51 3.51 2.06
CA LEU A 164 12.54 3.09 1.05
C LEU A 164 11.16 3.70 1.33
N LEU A 165 10.29 3.72 0.31
CA LEU A 165 8.90 4.11 0.45
C LEU A 165 8.00 2.87 0.36
N LEU A 166 7.03 2.78 1.26
CA LEU A 166 6.09 1.68 1.36
C LEU A 166 4.67 2.23 1.17
N ILE A 167 4.12 2.05 -0.06
CA ILE A 167 2.72 2.35 -0.36
C ILE A 167 1.92 1.12 0.06
N GLU A 168 1.25 1.18 1.21
CA GLU A 168 0.68 0.00 1.84
C GLU A 168 -0.84 0.06 2.02
N THR A 169 -1.41 -1.12 2.26
CA THR A 169 -2.86 -1.31 2.49
C THR A 169 -3.70 -0.77 1.35
N CYS A 170 -3.12 -0.78 0.14
CA CYS A 170 -3.76 -0.22 -1.05
C CYS A 170 -4.97 -1.05 -1.45
N PHE A 171 -6.10 -0.39 -1.65
CA PHE A 171 -7.33 -1.01 -2.16
C PHE A 171 -7.81 -0.40 -3.48
N ASP A 172 -7.16 0.68 -3.95
CA ASP A 172 -7.46 1.40 -5.18
C ASP A 172 -6.18 1.63 -5.99
N ALA A 173 -6.10 0.99 -7.17
CA ALA A 173 -4.93 1.11 -8.03
C ALA A 173 -4.73 2.54 -8.57
N LEU A 174 -5.79 3.35 -8.71
CA LEU A 174 -5.66 4.72 -9.17
C LEU A 174 -5.02 5.61 -8.10
N ASN A 175 -5.37 5.42 -6.81
CA ASN A 175 -4.67 6.06 -5.70
C ASN A 175 -3.18 5.66 -5.67
N ALA A 176 -2.88 4.36 -5.83
CA ALA A 176 -1.50 3.88 -5.90
C ALA A 176 -0.73 4.50 -7.08
N LYS A 177 -1.38 4.70 -8.24
CA LYS A 177 -0.78 5.38 -9.40
C LYS A 177 -0.50 6.86 -9.12
N ALA A 178 -1.37 7.55 -8.38
CA ALA A 178 -1.12 8.93 -7.96
C ALA A 178 0.12 9.02 -7.05
N ALA A 179 0.26 8.09 -6.09
CA ALA A 179 1.44 7.98 -5.25
C ALA A 179 2.71 7.68 -6.05
N LEU A 180 2.68 6.70 -6.97
CA LEU A 180 3.82 6.37 -7.83
C LEU A 180 4.23 7.53 -8.74
N LYS A 181 3.27 8.26 -9.30
CA LYS A 181 3.53 9.46 -10.12
C LYS A 181 4.22 10.53 -9.28
N ALA A 182 3.73 10.80 -8.07
CA ALA A 182 4.34 11.73 -7.14
C ALA A 182 5.79 11.33 -6.82
N ILE A 183 6.02 10.06 -6.47
CA ILE A 183 7.36 9.55 -6.17
C ILE A 183 8.28 9.64 -7.39
N SER A 184 7.77 9.33 -8.58
CA SER A 184 8.55 9.43 -9.82
C SER A 184 9.02 10.84 -10.12
N ASP A 185 8.17 11.83 -9.84
CA ASP A 185 8.48 13.25 -10.14
C ASP A 185 9.50 13.85 -9.16
N ILE A 186 9.47 13.44 -7.90
CA ILE A 186 10.42 13.93 -6.89
C ILE A 186 11.77 13.20 -6.92
N GLN A 187 11.84 12.00 -7.49
CA GLN A 187 13.04 11.19 -7.59
C GLN A 187 13.64 11.22 -9.00
N THR A 188 14.16 12.37 -9.43
CA THR A 188 14.68 12.60 -10.78
C THR A 188 16.14 12.17 -11.01
N GLY A 189 16.90 11.89 -9.94
CA GLY A 189 18.32 11.48 -9.99
C GLY A 189 18.52 9.97 -10.14
N ASP A 190 19.80 9.55 -10.08
CA ASP A 190 20.19 8.13 -10.12
C ASP A 190 20.03 7.45 -8.75
N ASP A 191 20.12 8.20 -7.65
CA ASP A 191 19.99 7.71 -6.26
C ASP A 191 18.52 7.61 -5.84
N LYS A 192 17.75 6.79 -6.57
CA LYS A 192 16.35 6.56 -6.26
C LYS A 192 16.21 5.57 -5.11
N ILE A 193 15.45 5.96 -4.08
CA ILE A 193 15.09 5.00 -3.03
C ILE A 193 14.02 4.02 -3.53
N PRO A 194 14.11 2.73 -3.15
CA PRO A 194 13.18 1.71 -3.62
C PRO A 194 11.76 1.94 -3.15
N VAL A 195 10.81 1.39 -3.91
CA VAL A 195 9.37 1.44 -3.59
C VAL A 195 8.81 0.04 -3.46
N ILE A 196 8.04 -0.17 -2.41
CA ILE A 196 7.22 -1.37 -2.20
C ILE A 196 5.75 -0.97 -2.31
N ILE A 197 4.93 -1.81 -2.96
CA ILE A 197 3.47 -1.71 -2.92
C ILE A 197 2.92 -2.93 -2.21
N SER A 198 2.06 -2.70 -1.23
CA SER A 198 1.31 -3.74 -0.54
C SER A 198 -0.19 -3.50 -0.63
N VAL A 199 -0.92 -4.52 -1.05
CA VAL A 199 -2.36 -4.45 -1.35
C VAL A 199 -3.15 -5.05 -0.21
N SER A 200 -4.28 -4.44 0.10
CA SER A 200 -5.29 -5.00 1.00
C SER A 200 -6.47 -5.52 0.17
N VAL A 201 -6.84 -6.78 0.40
CA VAL A 201 -7.98 -7.41 -0.26
C VAL A 201 -9.25 -7.27 0.58
N GLY A 202 -10.41 -7.25 -0.06
CA GLY A 202 -11.69 -7.11 0.64
C GLY A 202 -12.09 -8.39 1.39
N ASP A 203 -11.72 -9.55 0.83
CA ASP A 203 -12.07 -10.86 1.37
C ASP A 203 -11.16 -11.96 0.78
N ARG A 204 -11.51 -13.23 1.05
CA ARG A 204 -10.79 -14.41 0.54
C ARG A 204 -10.84 -14.60 -0.98
N SER A 205 -11.67 -13.83 -1.70
CA SER A 205 -11.69 -13.87 -3.17
C SER A 205 -10.42 -13.28 -3.80
N GLY A 206 -9.64 -12.53 -3.01
CA GLY A 206 -8.42 -11.87 -3.47
C GLY A 206 -8.68 -10.63 -4.32
N ARG A 207 -9.91 -10.07 -4.26
CA ARG A 207 -10.21 -8.80 -4.90
C ARG A 207 -10.05 -7.64 -3.92
N THR A 208 -9.62 -6.52 -4.45
CA THR A 208 -9.59 -5.25 -3.70
C THR A 208 -11.01 -4.72 -3.47
N LEU A 209 -11.16 -3.72 -2.62
CA LEU A 209 -12.44 -3.06 -2.39
C LEU A 209 -13.04 -2.45 -3.68
N THR A 210 -12.20 -2.04 -4.63
CA THR A 210 -12.63 -1.53 -5.95
C THR A 210 -12.99 -2.65 -6.93
N GLY A 211 -12.90 -3.91 -6.52
CA GLY A 211 -13.27 -5.09 -7.32
C GLY A 211 -12.15 -5.63 -8.22
N GLN A 212 -10.97 -5.02 -8.24
CA GLN A 212 -9.84 -5.49 -9.05
C GLN A 212 -9.24 -6.79 -8.52
N THR A 213 -8.83 -7.69 -9.42
CA THR A 213 -7.96 -8.82 -9.08
C THR A 213 -6.54 -8.32 -8.77
N LEU A 214 -5.78 -9.12 -8.00
CA LEU A 214 -4.40 -8.78 -7.65
C LEU A 214 -3.50 -8.69 -8.90
N GLU A 215 -3.72 -9.52 -9.91
CA GLU A 215 -2.98 -9.44 -11.17
C GLU A 215 -3.31 -8.15 -11.94
N ALA A 216 -4.59 -7.74 -11.97
CA ALA A 216 -4.99 -6.48 -12.59
C ALA A 216 -4.39 -5.28 -11.86
N PHE A 217 -4.39 -5.28 -10.53
CA PHE A 217 -3.73 -4.25 -9.74
C PHE A 217 -2.23 -4.17 -10.05
N TYR A 218 -1.52 -5.31 -9.99
CA TYR A 218 -0.11 -5.37 -10.33
C TYR A 218 0.18 -4.87 -11.75
N THR A 219 -0.62 -5.29 -12.73
CA THR A 219 -0.49 -4.85 -14.12
C THR A 219 -0.61 -3.32 -14.23
N ALA A 220 -1.52 -2.70 -13.48
CA ALA A 220 -1.72 -1.25 -13.48
C ALA A 220 -0.51 -0.46 -12.92
N VAL A 221 0.26 -1.05 -11.99
CA VAL A 221 1.38 -0.38 -11.29
C VAL A 221 2.77 -0.89 -11.71
N SER A 222 2.86 -1.99 -12.46
CA SER A 222 4.13 -2.65 -12.83
C SER A 222 4.98 -1.87 -13.84
N HIS A 223 4.49 -0.75 -14.36
CA HIS A 223 5.28 0.19 -15.15
C HIS A 223 6.34 0.92 -14.30
N TYR A 224 6.17 0.97 -12.98
CA TYR A 224 7.15 1.49 -12.03
C TYR A 224 8.09 0.35 -11.57
N PRO A 225 9.41 0.60 -11.41
CA PRO A 225 10.37 -0.41 -10.96
C PRO A 225 10.21 -0.67 -9.45
N LEU A 226 9.31 -1.58 -9.08
CA LEU A 226 9.04 -1.94 -7.69
C LEU A 226 10.14 -2.85 -7.12
N LEU A 227 10.56 -2.61 -5.87
CA LEU A 227 11.38 -3.53 -5.08
C LEU A 227 10.59 -4.79 -4.74
N ALA A 228 9.35 -4.62 -4.27
CA ALA A 228 8.44 -5.71 -3.97
C ALA A 228 6.98 -5.30 -4.20
N PHE A 229 6.15 -6.31 -4.44
CA PHE A 229 4.70 -6.23 -4.47
C PHE A 229 4.14 -7.30 -3.54
N GLY A 230 3.09 -7.01 -2.79
CA GLY A 230 2.58 -8.01 -1.86
C GLY A 230 1.26 -7.66 -1.21
N LEU A 231 1.03 -8.30 -0.07
CA LEU A 231 -0.23 -8.23 0.67
C LEU A 231 0.00 -7.89 2.14
N ASN A 232 -0.88 -7.08 2.69
CA ASN A 232 -0.97 -6.85 4.13
C ASN A 232 -2.41 -6.60 4.58
N CYS A 233 -2.63 -6.68 5.90
CA CYS A 233 -3.90 -6.40 6.55
C CYS A 233 -5.05 -7.31 6.07
N SER A 234 -6.28 -7.06 6.51
CA SER A 234 -7.55 -7.76 6.18
C SER A 234 -7.60 -9.22 6.62
N LEU A 235 -6.61 -10.03 6.28
CA LEU A 235 -6.60 -11.48 6.44
C LEU A 235 -5.39 -11.95 7.27
N GLY A 236 -5.46 -13.18 7.76
CA GLY A 236 -4.35 -13.88 8.40
C GLY A 236 -3.42 -14.57 7.38
N ALA A 237 -2.32 -15.13 7.88
CA ALA A 237 -1.32 -15.77 7.02
C ALA A 237 -1.87 -17.02 6.29
N SER A 238 -2.78 -17.76 6.89
CA SER A 238 -3.40 -18.94 6.26
C SER A 238 -4.25 -18.56 5.06
N GLU A 239 -5.00 -17.48 5.16
CA GLU A 239 -5.86 -16.96 4.08
C GLU A 239 -5.04 -16.35 2.95
N PHE A 240 -3.88 -15.77 3.27
CA PHE A 240 -2.98 -15.21 2.26
C PHE A 240 -2.20 -16.27 1.47
N MET A 241 -2.02 -17.48 2.01
CA MET A 241 -1.24 -18.51 1.34
C MET A 241 -1.62 -18.75 -0.12
N PRO A 242 -2.89 -19.03 -0.49
CA PRO A 242 -3.28 -19.23 -1.89
C PRO A 242 -3.10 -17.98 -2.76
N LEU A 243 -3.29 -16.79 -2.18
CA LEU A 243 -3.12 -15.53 -2.91
C LEU A 243 -1.64 -15.26 -3.20
N ILE A 244 -0.75 -15.54 -2.25
CA ILE A 244 0.71 -15.42 -2.43
C ILE A 244 1.23 -16.44 -3.44
N GLU A 245 0.70 -17.68 -3.44
CA GLU A 245 1.00 -18.70 -4.45
C GLU A 245 0.58 -18.20 -5.85
N ASP A 246 -0.54 -17.51 -5.97
CA ASP A 246 -1.00 -16.94 -7.24
C ASP A 246 -0.12 -15.76 -7.68
N ILE A 247 0.16 -14.80 -6.78
CA ILE A 247 1.12 -13.70 -7.03
C ILE A 247 2.45 -14.26 -7.53
N GLY A 248 2.88 -15.39 -6.97
CA GLY A 248 4.09 -16.09 -7.36
C GLY A 248 4.21 -16.45 -8.85
N LYS A 249 3.10 -16.60 -9.55
CA LYS A 249 3.06 -17.00 -10.97
C LYS A 249 3.36 -15.85 -11.92
N TRP A 250 3.00 -14.63 -11.58
CA TRP A 250 3.02 -13.48 -12.49
C TRP A 250 3.80 -12.26 -11.97
N CYS A 251 4.03 -12.12 -10.67
CA CYS A 251 4.82 -11.03 -10.09
C CYS A 251 6.30 -11.20 -10.44
N ARG A 252 6.99 -10.11 -10.80
CA ARG A 252 8.38 -10.11 -11.28
C ARG A 252 9.36 -9.39 -10.36
N CYS A 253 8.87 -8.71 -9.35
CA CYS A 253 9.68 -8.14 -8.28
C CYS A 253 9.65 -9.04 -7.05
N GLY A 254 10.28 -8.63 -5.95
CA GLY A 254 10.14 -9.33 -4.66
C GLY A 254 8.68 -9.44 -4.25
N ILE A 255 8.36 -10.39 -3.37
CA ILE A 255 7.03 -10.51 -2.78
C ILE A 255 7.12 -10.22 -1.29
N SER A 256 6.27 -9.31 -0.80
CA SER A 256 6.07 -9.02 0.62
C SER A 256 4.75 -9.60 1.14
N CYS A 257 4.75 -10.08 2.39
CA CYS A 257 3.55 -10.56 3.06
C CYS A 257 3.65 -10.27 4.55
N TYR A 258 2.77 -9.38 5.05
CA TYR A 258 2.67 -9.06 6.48
C TYR A 258 1.20 -9.04 6.91
N PRO A 259 0.68 -10.25 7.24
CA PRO A 259 -0.72 -10.47 7.58
C PRO A 259 -1.08 -9.96 8.99
N ASN A 260 -2.36 -9.94 9.29
CA ASN A 260 -2.86 -9.77 10.65
C ASN A 260 -2.53 -10.99 11.51
N ALA A 261 -2.55 -10.83 12.84
CA ALA A 261 -2.49 -11.94 13.79
C ALA A 261 -3.81 -12.72 13.82
N GLY A 262 -4.15 -13.34 12.67
CA GLY A 262 -5.43 -13.99 12.42
C GLY A 262 -6.52 -13.02 11.94
N LEU A 263 -7.78 -13.48 12.02
CA LEU A 263 -8.95 -12.64 11.75
C LEU A 263 -9.39 -11.93 13.04
N PRO A 264 -10.01 -10.74 12.93
CA PRO A 264 -10.53 -10.07 14.11
C PRO A 264 -11.64 -10.90 14.76
N ASN A 265 -11.62 -10.97 16.10
CA ASN A 265 -12.68 -11.60 16.89
C ASN A 265 -13.91 -10.67 16.99
N GLU A 266 -14.97 -11.14 17.65
CA GLU A 266 -16.24 -10.40 17.81
C GLU A 266 -16.08 -9.03 18.52
N MET A 267 -14.99 -8.86 19.28
CA MET A 267 -14.66 -7.60 19.96
C MET A 267 -13.65 -6.74 19.16
N GLY A 268 -13.29 -7.15 17.95
CA GLY A 268 -12.31 -6.46 17.10
C GLY A 268 -10.85 -6.70 17.51
N GLY A 269 -10.59 -7.59 18.48
CA GLY A 269 -9.23 -8.01 18.86
C GLY A 269 -8.69 -9.12 17.97
N TYR A 270 -7.40 -9.48 18.16
CA TYR A 270 -6.69 -10.50 17.41
C TYR A 270 -6.12 -11.53 18.37
N ASP A 271 -6.41 -12.83 18.13
CA ASP A 271 -6.12 -13.90 19.08
C ASP A 271 -5.10 -14.93 18.57
N GLN A 272 -4.59 -14.78 17.35
CA GLN A 272 -3.60 -15.73 16.83
C GLN A 272 -2.29 -15.62 17.62
N SER A 273 -1.77 -16.78 18.06
CA SER A 273 -0.52 -16.81 18.82
C SER A 273 0.70 -16.49 17.93
N PRO A 274 1.79 -15.95 18.52
CA PRO A 274 3.05 -15.75 17.81
C PRO A 274 3.59 -16.99 17.12
N ASP A 275 3.51 -18.17 17.77
CA ASP A 275 4.03 -19.41 17.23
C ASP A 275 3.18 -19.93 16.06
N ASP A 276 1.85 -19.83 16.12
CA ASP A 276 0.96 -20.23 15.02
C ASP A 276 1.19 -19.36 13.79
N MET A 277 1.26 -18.04 13.97
CA MET A 277 1.54 -17.11 12.88
C MET A 277 2.91 -17.38 12.25
N ALA A 278 3.94 -17.56 13.09
CA ALA A 278 5.30 -17.83 12.64
C ALA A 278 5.40 -19.13 11.83
N GLN A 279 4.68 -20.20 12.22
CA GLN A 279 4.63 -21.46 11.49
C GLN A 279 4.00 -21.30 10.10
N GLN A 280 2.94 -20.50 9.98
CA GLN A 280 2.29 -20.23 8.69
C GLN A 280 3.19 -19.42 7.77
N VAL A 281 3.83 -18.35 8.29
CA VAL A 281 4.79 -17.53 7.54
C VAL A 281 6.02 -18.36 7.13
N ARG A 282 6.52 -19.21 8.01
CA ARG A 282 7.61 -20.16 7.70
C ARG A 282 7.26 -21.04 6.50
N THR A 283 6.01 -21.55 6.44
CA THR A 283 5.56 -22.39 5.32
C THR A 283 5.64 -21.64 3.98
N MET A 284 5.28 -20.34 3.96
CA MET A 284 5.44 -19.50 2.76
C MET A 284 6.91 -19.34 2.36
N ALA A 285 7.78 -19.12 3.34
CA ALA A 285 9.21 -18.95 3.11
C ALA A 285 9.87 -20.25 2.62
N GLU A 286 9.54 -21.42 3.20
CA GLU A 286 10.06 -22.74 2.78
C GLU A 286 9.62 -23.11 1.36
N LYS A 287 8.43 -22.69 0.94
CA LYS A 287 7.96 -22.82 -0.45
C LYS A 287 8.65 -21.82 -1.42
N GLY A 288 9.50 -20.91 -0.93
CA GLY A 288 10.17 -19.91 -1.76
C GLY A 288 9.22 -18.86 -2.35
N LEU A 289 8.13 -18.53 -1.65
CA LEU A 289 7.08 -17.64 -2.16
C LEU A 289 7.35 -16.18 -1.83
N VAL A 290 8.06 -15.87 -0.76
CA VAL A 290 8.18 -14.53 -0.19
C VAL A 290 9.64 -14.08 -0.06
N ASN A 291 9.85 -12.76 -0.06
CA ASN A 291 11.12 -12.08 0.14
C ASN A 291 11.14 -11.24 1.41
N ILE A 292 10.00 -10.63 1.75
CA ILE A 292 9.82 -9.77 2.93
C ILE A 292 8.61 -10.31 3.70
N VAL A 293 8.78 -10.53 5.00
CA VAL A 293 7.71 -11.00 5.89
C VAL A 293 7.69 -10.18 7.17
N GLY A 294 6.53 -9.98 7.72
CA GLY A 294 6.30 -9.22 8.95
C GLY A 294 4.90 -9.44 9.49
N GLY A 295 4.36 -8.43 10.17
CA GLY A 295 3.00 -8.49 10.69
C GLY A 295 2.25 -7.17 10.58
N CYS A 296 0.92 -7.24 10.47
CA CYS A 296 0.00 -6.11 10.48
C CYS A 296 -0.85 -6.15 11.76
N CYS A 297 -2.12 -5.80 11.70
CA CYS A 297 -2.99 -5.65 12.88
C CYS A 297 -2.92 -6.83 13.86
N GLY A 298 -2.89 -6.52 15.15
CA GLY A 298 -2.80 -7.49 16.23
C GLY A 298 -1.39 -8.02 16.52
N THR A 299 -0.41 -7.76 15.65
CA THR A 299 0.96 -8.27 15.88
C THR A 299 1.73 -7.41 16.89
N THR A 300 2.64 -8.05 17.59
CA THR A 300 3.45 -7.50 18.67
C THR A 300 4.92 -7.88 18.48
N PRO A 301 5.86 -7.34 19.24
CA PRO A 301 7.26 -7.76 19.20
C PRO A 301 7.46 -9.27 19.38
N GLU A 302 6.59 -9.95 20.13
CA GLU A 302 6.63 -11.42 20.28
C GLU A 302 6.34 -12.14 18.97
N HIS A 303 5.37 -11.65 18.16
CA HIS A 303 5.07 -12.19 16.84
C HIS A 303 6.26 -12.01 15.89
N ILE A 304 6.84 -10.83 15.86
CA ILE A 304 8.00 -10.55 14.99
C ILE A 304 9.21 -11.39 15.39
N ARG A 305 9.45 -11.57 16.70
CA ARG A 305 10.53 -12.44 17.19
C ARG A 305 10.30 -13.91 16.79
N ALA A 306 9.08 -14.40 16.87
CA ALA A 306 8.73 -15.75 16.46
C ALA A 306 8.92 -15.93 14.95
N ILE A 307 8.46 -14.99 14.13
CA ILE A 307 8.64 -14.98 12.68
C ILE A 307 10.14 -14.95 12.32
N ALA A 308 10.91 -14.03 12.89
CA ALA A 308 12.35 -13.89 12.62
C ALA A 308 13.11 -15.19 12.95
N LYS A 309 12.76 -15.82 14.07
CA LYS A 309 13.32 -17.13 14.46
C LYS A 309 12.92 -18.24 13.48
N ALA A 310 11.65 -18.28 13.07
CA ALA A 310 11.09 -19.34 12.24
C ALA A 310 11.66 -19.34 10.82
N VAL A 311 11.95 -18.16 10.25
CA VAL A 311 12.47 -18.04 8.87
C VAL A 311 14.00 -17.93 8.81
N LYS A 312 14.68 -17.96 9.95
CA LYS A 312 16.14 -17.87 10.00
C LYS A 312 16.82 -18.97 9.17
N GLY A 313 17.68 -18.55 8.23
CA GLY A 313 18.42 -19.46 7.36
C GLY A 313 17.64 -19.97 6.15
N ILE A 314 16.37 -19.63 6.01
CA ILE A 314 15.61 -19.88 4.78
C ILE A 314 16.01 -18.84 3.75
N ARG A 315 16.32 -19.27 2.53
CA ARG A 315 16.67 -18.34 1.46
C ARG A 315 15.42 -17.64 0.93
N PRO A 316 15.47 -16.33 0.69
CA PRO A 316 14.36 -15.62 0.07
C PRO A 316 14.10 -16.15 -1.34
N SER A 317 12.89 -15.92 -1.83
CA SER A 317 12.50 -16.27 -3.19
C SER A 317 13.46 -15.69 -4.22
N THR A 318 13.96 -16.52 -5.14
CA THR A 318 14.76 -16.05 -6.29
C THR A 318 13.84 -15.86 -7.48
N ARG A 319 13.71 -14.60 -7.92
CA ARG A 319 12.90 -14.26 -9.08
C ARG A 319 13.80 -13.78 -10.19
N THR A 320 13.67 -14.39 -11.35
CA THR A 320 14.36 -13.93 -12.54
C THR A 320 13.49 -12.91 -13.24
N ALA A 321 13.98 -11.68 -13.35
CA ALA A 321 13.34 -10.69 -14.22
C ALA A 321 13.28 -11.26 -15.65
N LEU A 322 12.07 -11.43 -16.18
CA LEU A 322 11.91 -11.82 -17.58
C LEU A 322 12.39 -10.66 -18.45
N THR A 323 13.14 -10.98 -19.50
CA THR A 323 13.55 -9.97 -20.47
C THR A 323 12.30 -9.39 -21.16
N VAL A 324 12.26 -8.08 -21.34
CA VAL A 324 11.13 -7.33 -21.91
C VAL A 324 10.63 -7.94 -23.24
N ASP A 325 11.54 -8.47 -24.06
CA ASP A 325 11.24 -9.02 -25.39
C ASP A 325 10.39 -10.31 -25.42
N LYS A 326 10.11 -10.93 -24.25
CA LYS A 326 9.32 -12.18 -24.18
C LYS A 326 8.02 -12.03 -23.39
N THR A 327 7.66 -10.83 -23.02
CA THR A 327 6.48 -10.57 -22.22
C THR A 327 5.31 -10.20 -23.12
N PRO A 328 4.18 -10.92 -23.05
CA PRO A 328 2.96 -10.49 -23.74
C PRO A 328 2.50 -9.15 -23.17
N LEU A 329 1.88 -8.33 -24.03
CA LEU A 329 1.24 -7.11 -23.59
C LEU A 329 0.11 -7.44 -22.60
N LYS A 330 0.12 -6.79 -21.45
CA LYS A 330 -0.98 -6.87 -20.49
C LYS A 330 -1.60 -5.49 -20.27
N VAL A 331 -2.91 -5.45 -20.23
CA VAL A 331 -3.69 -4.28 -19.84
C VAL A 331 -4.67 -4.68 -18.74
N SER A 332 -5.05 -3.74 -17.89
CA SER A 332 -5.89 -4.04 -16.73
C SER A 332 -7.12 -3.13 -16.65
N GLY A 333 -8.26 -3.76 -16.42
CA GLY A 333 -9.46 -3.14 -15.85
C GLY A 333 -9.68 -3.72 -14.45
N LEU A 334 -10.86 -4.33 -14.20
CA LEU A 334 -11.07 -5.17 -13.01
C LEU A 334 -10.31 -6.50 -13.12
N GLU A 335 -10.12 -6.97 -14.34
CA GLU A 335 -9.35 -8.16 -14.71
C GLU A 335 -8.17 -7.78 -15.59
N THR A 336 -7.18 -8.67 -15.69
CA THR A 336 -6.08 -8.54 -16.64
C THR A 336 -6.44 -9.13 -17.98
N VAL A 337 -6.26 -8.39 -19.06
CA VAL A 337 -6.30 -8.90 -20.42
C VAL A 337 -4.87 -9.07 -20.94
N THR A 338 -4.52 -10.30 -21.30
CA THR A 338 -3.21 -10.62 -21.88
C THR A 338 -3.34 -10.72 -23.41
N VAL A 339 -2.62 -9.87 -24.12
CA VAL A 339 -2.53 -9.91 -25.59
C VAL A 339 -1.27 -10.68 -25.95
N ASP A 340 -1.43 -11.97 -26.26
CA ASP A 340 -0.34 -12.85 -26.67
C ASP A 340 -0.61 -13.37 -28.09
N VAL A 341 0.02 -12.72 -29.06
CA VAL A 341 -0.19 -13.00 -30.51
C VAL A 341 0.17 -14.45 -30.90
N LYS A 342 0.96 -15.15 -30.07
CA LYS A 342 1.39 -16.51 -30.35
C LYS A 342 0.45 -17.59 -29.82
N HIS A 343 -0.22 -17.28 -28.70
CA HIS A 343 -1.00 -18.27 -27.95
C HIS A 343 -2.48 -17.90 -27.86
N ASN A 344 -2.84 -16.64 -28.05
CA ASN A 344 -4.21 -16.17 -28.01
C ASN A 344 -4.73 -15.94 -29.44
N ASN A 345 -6.05 -16.01 -29.56
CA ASN A 345 -6.75 -15.58 -30.79
C ASN A 345 -6.67 -14.05 -30.93
N PHE A 346 -7.26 -13.55 -32.02
CA PHE A 346 -7.36 -12.12 -32.27
C PHE A 346 -8.01 -11.38 -31.11
N THR A 347 -7.39 -10.26 -30.66
CA THR A 347 -7.94 -9.40 -29.59
C THR A 347 -8.65 -8.21 -30.21
N ASN A 348 -9.96 -8.13 -29.99
CA ASN A 348 -10.78 -7.01 -30.46
C ASN A 348 -10.66 -5.82 -29.52
N VAL A 349 -10.47 -4.64 -30.09
CA VAL A 349 -10.55 -3.35 -29.40
C VAL A 349 -11.78 -2.59 -29.90
N GLY A 350 -12.70 -2.25 -29.00
CA GLY A 350 -13.86 -1.44 -29.30
C GLY A 350 -13.48 0.04 -29.33
N GLU A 351 -13.74 0.73 -30.44
CA GLU A 351 -13.27 2.12 -30.70
C GLU A 351 -14.44 3.13 -30.81
N ARG A 352 -15.69 2.71 -30.54
CA ARG A 352 -16.87 3.57 -30.73
C ARG A 352 -17.15 4.55 -29.59
N THR A 353 -16.45 4.44 -28.47
CA THR A 353 -16.47 5.39 -27.35
C THR A 353 -15.44 6.51 -27.49
N ASN A 354 -15.36 7.07 -28.69
CA ASN A 354 -14.38 8.05 -29.10
C ASN A 354 -15.10 9.26 -29.76
N VAL A 355 -14.98 10.45 -29.17
CA VAL A 355 -15.65 11.67 -29.66
C VAL A 355 -15.11 12.11 -31.02
N ALA A 356 -13.82 11.92 -31.30
CA ALA A 356 -13.22 12.23 -32.58
C ALA A 356 -13.62 11.20 -33.67
N GLY A 357 -13.83 9.91 -33.29
CA GLY A 357 -14.12 8.82 -34.24
C GLY A 357 -15.59 8.46 -34.39
N SER A 358 -16.48 8.86 -33.47
CA SER A 358 -17.89 8.48 -33.44
C SER A 358 -18.82 9.67 -33.28
N ARG A 359 -19.42 10.15 -34.39
CA ARG A 359 -20.37 11.28 -34.36
C ARG A 359 -21.55 11.05 -33.41
N LYS A 360 -22.03 9.81 -33.28
CA LYS A 360 -23.12 9.48 -32.35
C LYS A 360 -22.66 9.64 -30.89
N PHE A 361 -21.49 9.13 -30.55
CA PHE A 361 -20.92 9.24 -29.20
C PHE A 361 -20.64 10.70 -28.85
N ALA A 362 -19.96 11.45 -29.73
CA ALA A 362 -19.67 12.88 -29.55
C ALA A 362 -20.95 13.69 -29.26
N ARG A 363 -22.01 13.47 -30.05
CA ARG A 363 -23.30 14.14 -29.83
C ARG A 363 -23.90 13.82 -28.46
N LEU A 364 -23.89 12.54 -28.04
CA LEU A 364 -24.42 12.12 -26.73
C LEU A 364 -23.66 12.74 -25.58
N ILE A 365 -22.35 12.83 -25.68
CA ILE A 365 -21.50 13.49 -24.70
C ILE A 365 -21.81 14.99 -24.64
N ALA A 366 -21.86 15.67 -25.76
CA ALA A 366 -22.19 17.09 -25.84
C ALA A 366 -23.61 17.43 -25.30
N GLU A 367 -24.57 16.52 -25.45
CA GLU A 367 -25.92 16.65 -24.94
C GLU A 367 -26.08 16.21 -23.48
N GLY A 368 -25.00 15.73 -22.82
CA GLY A 368 -25.05 15.19 -21.45
C GLY A 368 -25.82 13.87 -21.30
N LYS A 369 -26.06 13.14 -22.41
CA LYS A 369 -26.80 11.86 -22.43
C LYS A 369 -25.88 10.69 -22.12
N TYR A 370 -25.31 10.70 -20.91
CA TYR A 370 -24.28 9.71 -20.52
C TYR A 370 -24.80 8.27 -20.49
N ASP A 371 -26.05 8.04 -20.09
CA ASP A 371 -26.65 6.70 -20.08
C ASP A 371 -26.69 6.11 -21.50
N GLU A 372 -27.10 6.91 -22.50
CA GLU A 372 -27.09 6.46 -23.88
C GLU A 372 -25.67 6.28 -24.44
N ALA A 373 -24.70 7.09 -23.99
CA ALA A 373 -23.29 6.92 -24.35
C ALA A 373 -22.71 5.65 -23.76
N LEU A 374 -23.05 5.31 -22.51
CA LEU A 374 -22.66 4.04 -21.85
C LEU A 374 -23.23 2.80 -22.55
N GLN A 375 -24.42 2.91 -23.19
CA GLN A 375 -24.98 1.81 -24.01
C GLN A 375 -24.07 1.48 -25.21
N ILE A 376 -23.34 2.48 -25.74
CA ILE A 376 -22.38 2.23 -26.83
C ILE A 376 -21.18 1.43 -26.29
N ALA A 377 -20.70 1.73 -25.08
CA ALA A 377 -19.64 0.96 -24.44
C ALA A 377 -20.09 -0.48 -24.17
N ALA A 378 -21.25 -0.66 -23.53
CA ALA A 378 -21.82 -1.98 -23.24
C ALA A 378 -21.98 -2.83 -24.50
N LYS A 379 -22.49 -2.23 -25.59
CA LYS A 379 -22.68 -2.93 -26.86
C LYS A 379 -21.37 -3.45 -27.45
N GLN A 380 -20.28 -2.72 -27.34
CA GLN A 380 -18.98 -3.18 -27.80
C GLN A 380 -18.50 -4.42 -27.04
N ILE A 381 -18.75 -4.48 -25.73
CA ILE A 381 -18.43 -5.66 -24.90
C ILE A 381 -19.28 -6.85 -25.31
N GLU A 382 -20.59 -6.67 -25.47
CA GLU A 382 -21.51 -7.71 -25.94
C GLU A 382 -21.12 -8.27 -27.32
N ASP A 383 -20.59 -7.40 -28.21
CA ASP A 383 -20.13 -7.77 -29.53
C ASP A 383 -18.71 -8.41 -29.52
N GLY A 384 -18.10 -8.61 -28.34
CA GLY A 384 -16.88 -9.37 -28.15
C GLY A 384 -15.60 -8.52 -28.09
N ALA A 385 -15.68 -7.23 -27.79
CA ALA A 385 -14.49 -6.43 -27.49
C ALA A 385 -13.89 -6.86 -26.15
N GLY A 386 -12.62 -7.24 -26.14
CA GLY A 386 -11.84 -7.52 -24.95
C GLY A 386 -11.25 -6.26 -24.30
N ILE A 387 -11.15 -5.18 -25.08
CA ILE A 387 -10.62 -3.88 -24.68
C ILE A 387 -11.53 -2.81 -25.28
N ILE A 388 -11.79 -1.75 -24.53
CA ILE A 388 -12.51 -0.55 -25.02
C ILE A 388 -11.54 0.63 -25.01
N ASP A 389 -11.44 1.31 -26.15
CA ASP A 389 -10.80 2.61 -26.26
C ASP A 389 -11.80 3.71 -25.90
N ILE A 390 -11.41 4.60 -25.01
CA ILE A 390 -12.21 5.77 -24.62
C ILE A 390 -11.39 7.03 -24.89
N ASN A 391 -11.91 7.87 -25.79
CA ASN A 391 -11.32 9.17 -26.08
C ASN A 391 -12.39 10.26 -25.93
N MET A 392 -12.11 11.23 -25.07
CA MET A 392 -12.98 12.38 -24.79
C MET A 392 -12.40 13.68 -25.35
N ASP A 393 -11.23 13.63 -26.00
CA ASP A 393 -10.60 14.78 -26.66
C ASP A 393 -11.21 15.03 -28.05
N ASP A 394 -11.59 16.29 -28.32
CA ASP A 394 -12.18 16.73 -29.59
C ASP A 394 -11.19 17.62 -30.39
#